data_f5a87d3b9d18a309830ac7a9f35d6d04
#
_entry.id   f5a87d3b9d18a309830ac7a9f35d6d04
#
_cell.length_a   1.000
_cell.length_b   1.000
_cell.length_c   1.000
_cell.angle_alpha   90.00
_cell.angle_beta   90.00
_cell.angle_gamma   90.00
#
_symmetry.space_group_name_H-M   'P 1'
#
loop_
_entity.id
_entity.type
_entity.pdbx_description
1 polymer ?
#
loop_
_entity_poly.entity_id
_entity_poly.type
_entity_poly.pdbx_seq_one_letter_code
_entity_poly.pdbx_strand_id
1 'polypeptide(L)'
;MEEEVRICDYCGRVLAEEEGTPVDDELLCDDCVEGHCVTCDHCGETIWEQNSVSDEDTCLCQDCFDAHYYRCESCGQIVPESLVCWHSDLPYCERCFDEFEDEIEEYGYKPTPIFYGNGKRYFGVELEVDEGGKDNDNAASLKSIANVHEENIYIKSDGFSGRWL
;
A
#
# COMPACT_ATOMS: atom_id res chain seq x y z
N MET A 1 -24.40 -4.27 -51.37
CA MET A 1 -23.89 -3.90 -50.03
C MET A 1 -23.28 -5.18 -49.52
N GLU A 2 -21.95 -5.17 -49.38
CA GLU A 2 -21.24 -6.27 -48.78
C GLU A 2 -21.52 -6.25 -47.28
N GLU A 3 -22.20 -7.27 -46.75
CA GLU A 3 -22.34 -7.45 -45.31
C GLU A 3 -20.97 -7.75 -44.76
N GLU A 4 -20.39 -6.83 -44.01
CA GLU A 4 -19.13 -7.08 -43.27
C GLU A 4 -19.41 -8.16 -42.21
N VAL A 5 -18.85 -9.33 -42.43
CA VAL A 5 -18.93 -10.45 -41.48
C VAL A 5 -18.04 -10.11 -40.30
N ARG A 6 -18.66 -9.87 -39.14
CA ARG A 6 -17.94 -9.70 -37.88
C ARG A 6 -17.52 -11.06 -37.33
N ILE A 7 -16.32 -11.17 -36.87
CA ILE A 7 -15.77 -12.41 -36.29
C ILE A 7 -15.12 -12.11 -34.95
N CYS A 8 -15.15 -13.05 -34.05
CA CYS A 8 -14.40 -12.98 -32.82
C CYS A 8 -12.91 -13.13 -33.12
N ASP A 9 -12.10 -12.15 -32.78
CA ASP A 9 -10.66 -12.14 -33.06
C ASP A 9 -9.91 -13.23 -32.34
N TYR A 10 -10.43 -13.73 -31.22
CA TYR A 10 -9.80 -14.80 -30.44
C TYR A 10 -10.12 -16.21 -30.97
N CYS A 11 -11.41 -16.55 -31.14
CA CYS A 11 -11.79 -17.93 -31.51
C CYS A 11 -12.27 -18.06 -32.95
N GLY A 12 -12.40 -16.99 -33.74
CA GLY A 12 -12.83 -17.01 -35.13
C GLY A 12 -14.34 -17.24 -35.34
N ARG A 13 -15.16 -17.25 -34.27
CA ARG A 13 -16.62 -17.39 -34.36
C ARG A 13 -17.23 -16.21 -35.08
N VAL A 14 -18.17 -16.48 -35.98
CA VAL A 14 -18.98 -15.45 -36.64
C VAL A 14 -19.95 -14.87 -35.61
N LEU A 15 -19.98 -13.55 -35.52
CA LEU A 15 -20.80 -12.77 -34.60
C LEU A 15 -22.02 -12.17 -35.37
N ALA A 16 -23.15 -12.06 -34.70
CA ALA A 16 -24.27 -11.31 -35.19
C ALA A 16 -24.00 -9.79 -35.17
N GLU A 17 -24.86 -9.00 -35.83
CA GLU A 17 -24.63 -7.56 -36.04
C GLU A 17 -24.47 -6.75 -34.73
N GLU A 18 -25.09 -7.23 -33.63
CA GLU A 18 -25.06 -6.60 -32.30
C GLU A 18 -24.25 -7.41 -31.26
N GLU A 19 -23.62 -8.52 -31.67
CA GLU A 19 -22.79 -9.35 -30.79
C GLU A 19 -21.33 -8.90 -30.80
N GLY A 20 -20.67 -9.13 -29.68
CA GLY A 20 -19.24 -8.93 -29.48
C GLY A 20 -18.93 -7.71 -28.63
N THR A 21 -18.03 -7.93 -27.70
CA THR A 21 -17.49 -6.93 -26.78
C THR A 21 -16.12 -6.49 -27.27
N PRO A 22 -15.88 -5.18 -27.45
CA PRO A 22 -14.54 -4.70 -27.76
C PRO A 22 -13.67 -4.78 -26.48
N VAL A 23 -12.51 -5.38 -26.63
CA VAL A 23 -11.49 -5.50 -25.56
C VAL A 23 -10.15 -5.10 -26.17
N ASP A 24 -9.54 -4.05 -25.69
CA ASP A 24 -8.46 -3.35 -26.36
C ASP A 24 -8.89 -3.02 -27.82
N ASP A 25 -8.16 -3.45 -28.84
CA ASP A 25 -8.51 -3.24 -30.26
C ASP A 25 -9.17 -4.50 -30.91
N GLU A 26 -9.57 -5.51 -30.10
CA GLU A 26 -10.10 -6.78 -30.55
C GLU A 26 -11.59 -6.92 -30.25
N LEU A 27 -12.33 -7.60 -31.11
CA LEU A 27 -13.75 -7.89 -30.92
C LEU A 27 -13.94 -9.34 -30.47
N LEU A 28 -14.48 -9.55 -29.28
CA LEU A 28 -14.62 -10.87 -28.68
C LEU A 28 -16.07 -11.31 -28.55
N CYS A 29 -16.35 -12.60 -28.73
CA CYS A 29 -17.65 -13.17 -28.38
C CYS A 29 -17.78 -13.32 -26.86
N ASP A 30 -19.03 -13.42 -26.38
CA ASP A 30 -19.35 -13.52 -24.95
C ASP A 30 -18.61 -14.69 -24.26
N ASP A 31 -18.54 -15.86 -24.93
CA ASP A 31 -17.83 -17.02 -24.39
C ASP A 31 -16.32 -16.74 -24.17
N CYS A 32 -15.70 -15.95 -25.06
CA CYS A 32 -14.29 -15.57 -24.93
C CYS A 32 -14.09 -14.48 -23.86
N VAL A 33 -15.03 -13.56 -23.75
CA VAL A 33 -15.02 -12.53 -22.67
C VAL A 33 -15.13 -13.21 -21.31
N GLU A 34 -16.11 -14.12 -21.12
CA GLU A 34 -16.30 -14.85 -19.87
C GLU A 34 -15.10 -15.73 -19.50
N GLY A 35 -14.40 -16.28 -20.50
CA GLY A 35 -13.29 -17.22 -20.28
C GLY A 35 -11.91 -16.59 -20.14
N HIS A 36 -11.72 -15.34 -20.60
CA HIS A 36 -10.37 -14.75 -20.73
C HIS A 36 -10.27 -13.28 -20.32
N CYS A 37 -11.41 -12.66 -20.01
CA CYS A 37 -11.44 -11.25 -19.63
C CYS A 37 -11.99 -11.06 -18.22
N VAL A 38 -11.62 -9.93 -17.62
CA VAL A 38 -12.09 -9.45 -16.32
C VAL A 38 -12.50 -8.00 -16.44
N THR A 39 -13.27 -7.52 -15.48
CA THR A 39 -13.68 -6.12 -15.43
C THR A 39 -12.84 -5.36 -14.44
N CYS A 40 -12.30 -4.21 -14.82
CA CYS A 40 -11.58 -3.32 -13.93
C CYS A 40 -12.55 -2.72 -12.90
N ASP A 41 -12.26 -2.91 -11.61
CA ASP A 41 -13.10 -2.41 -10.52
C ASP A 41 -13.12 -0.87 -10.41
N HIS A 42 -12.15 -0.19 -11.01
CA HIS A 42 -12.06 1.26 -10.97
C HIS A 42 -12.81 1.94 -12.12
N CYS A 43 -12.51 1.57 -13.37
CA CYS A 43 -13.12 2.23 -14.55
C CYS A 43 -14.28 1.44 -15.18
N GLY A 44 -14.46 0.17 -14.82
CA GLY A 44 -15.48 -0.70 -15.38
C GLY A 44 -15.17 -1.24 -16.77
N GLU A 45 -13.99 -1.00 -17.31
CA GLU A 45 -13.56 -1.55 -18.60
C GLU A 45 -13.30 -3.05 -18.53
N THR A 46 -13.68 -3.75 -19.59
CA THR A 46 -13.34 -5.16 -19.79
C THR A 46 -11.94 -5.24 -20.36
N ILE A 47 -11.09 -5.99 -19.70
CA ILE A 47 -9.67 -6.16 -20.05
C ILE A 47 -9.31 -7.65 -20.10
N TRP A 48 -8.24 -7.98 -20.78
CA TRP A 48 -7.70 -9.33 -20.71
C TRP A 48 -7.22 -9.66 -19.28
N GLU A 49 -7.60 -10.83 -18.78
CA GLU A 49 -7.17 -11.30 -17.45
C GLU A 49 -5.65 -11.25 -17.28
N GLN A 50 -4.91 -11.63 -18.32
CA GLN A 50 -3.45 -11.60 -18.32
C GLN A 50 -2.82 -10.19 -18.23
N ASN A 51 -3.60 -9.14 -18.54
CA ASN A 51 -3.19 -7.74 -18.48
C ASN A 51 -3.74 -7.04 -17.22
N SER A 52 -4.44 -7.78 -16.36
CA SER A 52 -4.97 -7.22 -15.11
C SER A 52 -3.91 -7.21 -14.01
N VAL A 53 -4.01 -6.21 -13.15
CA VAL A 53 -3.32 -6.14 -11.86
C VAL A 53 -4.33 -6.50 -10.79
N SER A 54 -4.15 -7.63 -10.14
CA SER A 54 -5.12 -8.14 -9.17
C SER A 54 -4.50 -8.61 -7.88
N ASP A 55 -5.30 -8.63 -6.82
CA ASP A 55 -5.07 -9.33 -5.57
C ASP A 55 -6.33 -10.17 -5.21
N GLU A 56 -6.52 -10.54 -3.92
CA GLU A 56 -7.66 -11.35 -3.49
C GLU A 56 -9.01 -10.63 -3.64
N ASP A 57 -9.02 -9.30 -3.54
CA ASP A 57 -10.24 -8.49 -3.43
C ASP A 57 -10.41 -7.49 -4.59
N THR A 58 -9.37 -7.20 -5.37
CA THR A 58 -9.35 -6.09 -6.33
C THR A 58 -8.76 -6.53 -7.66
N CYS A 59 -9.41 -6.13 -8.76
CA CYS A 59 -8.95 -6.36 -10.13
C CYS A 59 -8.94 -5.04 -10.90
N LEU A 60 -7.80 -4.63 -11.43
CA LEU A 60 -7.61 -3.34 -12.09
C LEU A 60 -6.94 -3.49 -13.45
N CYS A 61 -7.24 -2.58 -14.38
CA CYS A 61 -6.39 -2.39 -15.53
C CYS A 61 -5.07 -1.70 -15.11
N GLN A 62 -4.03 -1.88 -15.92
CA GLN A 62 -2.71 -1.31 -15.62
C GLN A 62 -2.76 0.22 -15.45
N ASP A 63 -3.52 0.92 -16.32
CA ASP A 63 -3.63 2.38 -16.28
C ASP A 63 -4.26 2.88 -14.97
N CYS A 64 -5.33 2.22 -14.51
CA CYS A 64 -5.96 2.57 -13.25
C CYS A 64 -5.05 2.26 -12.05
N PHE A 65 -4.33 1.15 -12.10
CA PHE A 65 -3.39 0.80 -11.06
C PHE A 65 -2.28 1.87 -10.97
N ASP A 66 -1.62 2.18 -12.08
CA ASP A 66 -0.50 3.14 -12.11
C ASP A 66 -0.91 4.56 -11.71
N ALA A 67 -2.17 4.93 -11.97
CA ALA A 67 -2.68 6.28 -11.70
C ALA A 67 -3.21 6.47 -10.27
N HIS A 68 -3.73 5.41 -9.61
CA HIS A 68 -4.57 5.58 -8.42
C HIS A 68 -4.27 4.59 -7.28
N TYR A 69 -3.38 3.61 -7.50
CA TYR A 69 -3.16 2.55 -6.51
C TYR A 69 -1.68 2.26 -6.31
N TYR A 70 -1.40 1.66 -5.18
CA TYR A 70 -0.08 1.16 -4.81
C TYR A 70 -0.20 -0.28 -4.33
N ARG A 71 0.88 -1.02 -4.41
CA ARG A 71 0.96 -2.35 -3.84
C ARG A 71 1.67 -2.29 -2.49
N CYS A 72 1.02 -2.77 -1.44
CA CYS A 72 1.62 -2.84 -0.12
C CYS A 72 2.91 -3.68 -0.17
N GLU A 73 4.01 -3.11 0.25
CA GLU A 73 5.33 -3.76 0.22
C GLU A 73 5.41 -5.00 1.12
N SER A 74 4.63 -5.04 2.19
CA SER A 74 4.63 -6.15 3.14
C SER A 74 3.74 -7.31 2.71
N CYS A 75 2.46 -7.05 2.41
CA CYS A 75 1.50 -8.13 2.12
C CYS A 75 1.10 -8.26 0.65
N GLY A 76 1.53 -7.32 -0.21
CA GLY A 76 1.21 -7.33 -1.64
C GLY A 76 -0.22 -6.87 -2.00
N GLN A 77 -1.05 -6.49 -1.02
CA GLN A 77 -2.40 -6.00 -1.25
C GLN A 77 -2.40 -4.70 -2.05
N ILE A 78 -3.38 -4.55 -2.94
CA ILE A 78 -3.60 -3.31 -3.69
C ILE A 78 -4.31 -2.29 -2.80
N VAL A 79 -3.73 -1.10 -2.69
CA VAL A 79 -4.20 -0.03 -1.80
C VAL A 79 -4.43 1.23 -2.62
N PRO A 80 -5.62 1.86 -2.56
CA PRO A 80 -5.84 3.13 -3.22
C PRO A 80 -4.94 4.23 -2.64
N GLU A 81 -4.51 5.17 -3.47
CA GLU A 81 -3.64 6.29 -3.09
C GLU A 81 -4.13 7.04 -1.83
N SER A 82 -5.46 7.15 -1.67
CA SER A 82 -6.08 7.82 -0.54
C SER A 82 -5.94 7.10 0.80
N LEU A 83 -5.59 5.80 0.79
CA LEU A 83 -5.46 4.93 1.96
C LEU A 83 -4.06 4.36 2.13
N VAL A 84 -3.12 4.72 1.25
CA VAL A 84 -1.75 4.26 1.38
C VAL A 84 -1.03 4.99 2.50
N CYS A 85 -0.35 4.22 3.34
CA CYS A 85 0.53 4.72 4.39
C CYS A 85 1.99 4.59 3.92
N TRP A 86 2.79 5.61 4.15
CA TRP A 86 4.17 5.65 3.70
C TRP A 86 5.14 5.44 4.85
N HIS A 87 6.05 4.48 4.71
CA HIS A 87 7.15 4.28 5.63
C HIS A 87 8.45 4.10 4.84
N SER A 88 9.47 4.92 5.12
CA SER A 88 10.77 4.92 4.42
C SER A 88 10.64 4.97 2.88
N ASP A 89 9.74 5.82 2.37
CA ASP A 89 9.41 5.97 0.93
C ASP A 89 8.76 4.72 0.27
N LEU A 90 8.31 3.74 1.05
CA LEU A 90 7.63 2.54 0.58
C LEU A 90 6.14 2.57 0.96
N PRO A 91 5.24 2.06 0.09
CA PRO A 91 3.81 2.05 0.32
C PRO A 91 3.37 0.84 1.16
N TYR A 92 2.48 1.07 2.12
CA TYR A 92 1.89 0.04 2.97
C TYR A 92 0.38 0.23 3.09
N CYS A 93 -0.36 -0.86 3.28
CA CYS A 93 -1.74 -0.76 3.74
C CYS A 93 -1.76 -0.42 5.24
N GLU A 94 -2.88 0.14 5.72
CA GLU A 94 -3.06 0.53 7.12
C GLU A 94 -2.66 -0.59 8.09
N ARG A 95 -3.13 -1.82 7.87
CA ARG A 95 -2.82 -2.97 8.73
C ARG A 95 -1.31 -3.26 8.83
N CYS A 96 -0.59 -3.25 7.71
CA CYS A 96 0.85 -3.50 7.72
C CYS A 96 1.65 -2.28 8.20
N PHE A 97 1.09 -1.10 8.07
CA PHE A 97 1.68 0.12 8.60
C PHE A 97 1.57 0.17 10.13
N ASP A 98 0.44 -0.24 10.70
CA ASP A 98 0.25 -0.32 12.16
C ASP A 98 1.28 -1.26 12.82
N GLU A 99 1.73 -2.30 12.11
CA GLU A 99 2.80 -3.18 12.62
C GLU A 99 4.14 -2.41 12.82
N PHE A 100 4.38 -1.31 12.09
CA PHE A 100 5.57 -0.47 12.29
C PHE A 100 5.39 0.54 13.42
N GLU A 101 4.16 0.92 13.76
CA GLU A 101 3.91 1.83 14.89
C GLU A 101 4.31 1.18 16.22
N ASP A 102 4.27 -0.16 16.29
CA ASP A 102 4.71 -0.92 17.45
C ASP A 102 6.24 -1.17 17.47
N GLU A 103 6.95 -0.90 16.37
CA GLU A 103 8.41 -1.00 16.37
C GLU A 103 9.05 0.16 17.13
N ILE A 104 9.74 -0.21 18.20
CA ILE A 104 10.58 0.72 18.95
C ILE A 104 11.87 0.92 18.18
N GLU A 105 12.24 2.15 17.94
CA GLU A 105 13.45 2.51 17.21
C GLU A 105 14.69 1.90 17.86
N GLU A 106 15.63 1.47 17.03
CA GLU A 106 16.92 0.96 17.52
C GLU A 106 17.73 2.05 18.23
N TYR A 107 18.61 1.65 19.12
CA TYR A 107 19.51 2.56 19.84
C TYR A 107 20.24 3.57 18.94
N GLY A 108 20.64 3.15 17.73
CA GLY A 108 21.33 3.98 16.75
C GLY A 108 20.45 5.04 16.07
N TYR A 109 19.15 5.00 16.23
CA TYR A 109 18.22 5.93 15.60
C TYR A 109 18.50 7.37 16.02
N LYS A 110 18.65 8.25 15.04
CA LYS A 110 18.87 9.69 15.24
C LYS A 110 17.95 10.47 14.33
N PRO A 111 16.77 10.84 14.82
CA PRO A 111 15.84 11.65 14.04
C PRO A 111 16.42 13.02 13.73
N THR A 112 15.94 13.65 12.66
CA THR A 112 16.26 15.05 12.38
C THR A 112 15.63 15.93 13.47
N PRO A 113 16.42 16.69 14.25
CA PRO A 113 15.87 17.48 15.34
C PRO A 113 15.02 18.64 14.81
N ILE A 114 13.88 18.87 15.44
CA ILE A 114 13.03 20.03 15.21
C ILE A 114 13.21 20.98 16.39
N PHE A 115 13.61 22.20 16.08
CA PHE A 115 13.88 23.22 17.09
C PHE A 115 12.75 24.22 17.18
N TYR A 116 12.26 24.47 18.38
CA TYR A 116 11.20 25.43 18.66
C TYR A 116 11.75 26.70 19.33
N GLY A 117 11.18 27.85 18.95
CA GLY A 117 11.55 29.14 19.49
C GLY A 117 12.68 29.85 18.74
N ASN A 118 12.96 31.09 19.13
CA ASN A 118 13.91 31.99 18.47
C ASN A 118 15.23 32.15 19.26
N GLY A 119 15.47 31.32 20.24
CA GLY A 119 16.66 31.34 21.07
C GLY A 119 17.92 30.86 20.35
N LYS A 120 19.07 31.18 20.90
CA LYS A 120 20.37 30.68 20.42
C LYS A 120 20.79 29.37 21.09
N ARG A 121 20.03 28.89 22.05
CA ARG A 121 20.31 27.66 22.80
C ARG A 121 19.06 26.80 22.81
N TYR A 122 19.24 25.53 22.55
CA TYR A 122 18.20 24.52 22.56
C TYR A 122 18.55 23.44 23.56
N PHE A 123 17.56 22.88 24.22
CA PHE A 123 17.71 21.82 25.19
C PHE A 123 16.96 20.59 24.68
N GLY A 124 17.60 19.45 24.70
CA GLY A 124 16.98 18.14 24.60
C GLY A 124 16.96 17.48 25.97
N VAL A 125 15.93 16.74 26.25
CA VAL A 125 15.82 15.90 27.45
C VAL A 125 15.79 14.45 27.01
N GLU A 126 16.67 13.65 27.56
CA GLU A 126 16.64 12.19 27.44
C GLU A 126 16.16 11.65 28.79
N LEU A 127 15.09 10.86 28.74
CA LEU A 127 14.54 10.21 29.92
C LEU A 127 14.67 8.70 29.72
N GLU A 128 15.43 8.08 30.59
CA GLU A 128 15.52 6.65 30.69
C GLU A 128 14.44 6.16 31.64
N VAL A 129 13.58 5.26 31.15
CA VAL A 129 12.49 4.67 31.95
C VAL A 129 12.75 3.17 31.98
N ASP A 130 13.22 2.69 33.14
CA ASP A 130 13.49 1.29 33.39
C ASP A 130 12.81 0.87 34.69
N GLU A 131 11.62 0.32 34.57
CA GLU A 131 10.95 -0.35 35.68
C GLU A 131 10.88 -1.84 35.41
N GLY A 132 11.85 -2.57 35.91
CA GLY A 132 11.89 -4.05 35.83
C GLY A 132 12.52 -4.62 34.59
N GLY A 133 13.25 -3.81 33.82
CA GLY A 133 13.98 -4.23 32.62
C GLY A 133 13.32 -3.81 31.30
N LYS A 134 13.86 -4.32 30.21
CA LYS A 134 13.41 -3.99 28.87
C LYS A 134 11.97 -4.47 28.64
N ASP A 135 11.05 -3.53 28.52
CA ASP A 135 9.62 -3.78 28.29
C ASP A 135 9.15 -3.05 27.02
N ASN A 136 9.02 -3.82 25.93
CA ASN A 136 8.60 -3.30 24.64
C ASN A 136 7.10 -2.90 24.65
N ASP A 137 6.26 -3.55 25.44
CA ASP A 137 4.82 -3.24 25.49
C ASP A 137 4.59 -1.88 26.16
N ASN A 138 5.35 -1.58 27.21
CA ASN A 138 5.32 -0.26 27.85
C ASN A 138 5.87 0.83 26.93
N ALA A 139 6.93 0.55 26.17
CA ALA A 139 7.51 1.50 25.24
C ALA A 139 6.55 1.77 24.06
N ALA A 140 5.88 0.76 23.50
CA ALA A 140 4.86 0.90 22.47
C ALA A 140 3.67 1.73 22.98
N SER A 141 3.23 1.49 24.22
CA SER A 141 2.17 2.29 24.85
C SER A 141 2.55 3.75 25.02
N LEU A 142 3.79 4.04 25.40
CA LEU A 142 4.31 5.41 25.51
C LEU A 142 4.42 6.09 24.15
N LYS A 143 4.88 5.36 23.11
CA LYS A 143 4.94 5.85 21.74
C LYS A 143 3.55 6.23 21.22
N SER A 144 2.54 5.36 21.42
CA SER A 144 1.17 5.64 21.04
C SER A 144 0.61 6.90 21.70
N ILE A 145 0.87 7.10 23.02
CA ILE A 145 0.46 8.31 23.74
C ILE A 145 1.17 9.56 23.19
N ALA A 146 2.46 9.48 22.91
CA ALA A 146 3.24 10.57 22.36
C ALA A 146 2.76 10.98 20.96
N ASN A 147 2.45 10.01 20.11
CA ASN A 147 1.94 10.26 18.76
C ASN A 147 0.58 10.95 18.74
N VAL A 148 -0.32 10.64 19.69
CA VAL A 148 -1.62 11.32 19.81
C VAL A 148 -1.47 12.83 20.05
N HIS A 149 -0.38 13.26 20.69
CA HIS A 149 -0.13 14.65 21.02
C HIS A 149 0.75 15.39 20.01
N GLU A 150 1.14 14.73 18.90
CA GLU A 150 2.04 15.28 17.87
C GLU A 150 3.32 15.90 18.47
N GLU A 151 3.79 15.36 19.59
CA GLU A 151 4.99 15.83 20.27
C GLU A 151 6.24 15.26 19.61
N ASN A 152 7.34 16.01 19.61
CA ASN A 152 8.64 15.52 19.14
C ASN A 152 9.29 14.62 20.20
N ILE A 153 8.64 13.51 20.48
CA ILE A 153 9.10 12.50 21.42
C ILE A 153 9.50 11.27 20.60
N TYR A 154 10.73 10.83 20.81
CA TYR A 154 11.27 9.63 20.16
C TYR A 154 11.52 8.58 21.22
N ILE A 155 10.92 7.42 21.03
CA ILE A 155 11.11 6.28 21.91
C ILE A 155 11.99 5.28 21.18
N LYS A 156 13.12 4.96 21.75
CA LYS A 156 14.08 4.02 21.19
C LYS A 156 14.56 3.03 22.24
N SER A 157 14.98 1.85 21.78
CA SER A 157 15.59 0.86 22.67
C SER A 157 16.92 1.38 23.22
N ASP A 158 17.19 1.12 24.50
CA ASP A 158 18.53 1.28 25.05
C ASP A 158 19.44 0.20 24.45
N GLY A 159 20.53 0.62 23.82
CA GLY A 159 21.56 -0.27 23.26
C GLY A 159 22.37 -1.05 24.30
N PHE A 160 22.06 -0.90 25.57
CA PHE A 160 22.78 -1.56 26.64
C PHE A 160 22.23 -2.97 26.90
N SER A 161 22.71 -3.95 26.15
CA SER A 161 22.61 -5.38 26.52
C SER A 161 23.72 -5.76 27.51
N GLY A 162 24.08 -4.88 28.43
CA GLY A 162 25.20 -5.04 29.31
C GLY A 162 24.78 -5.21 30.77
N ARG A 163 25.08 -6.37 31.32
CA ARG A 163 25.10 -6.69 32.74
C ARG A 163 25.44 -5.46 33.58
N TRP A 164 24.56 -5.14 34.49
CA TRP A 164 24.91 -4.39 35.69
C TRP A 164 25.86 -5.22 36.53
N LEU A 165 27.01 -4.67 36.85
CA LEU A 165 27.90 -5.16 37.90
C LEU A 165 27.42 -4.64 39.23
#